data_2a4e10033ddcd3d6ba29b87befc6b987
#
_entry.id   2a4e10033ddcd3d6ba29b87befc6b987
#
_cell.length_a   1.000
_cell.length_b   1.000
_cell.length_c   1.000
_cell.angle_alpha   90.00
_cell.angle_beta   90.00
_cell.angle_gamma   90.00
#
_symmetry.space_group_name_H-M   'P 1'
#
loop_
_entity.id
_entity.type
_entity.pdbx_description
1 polymer ?
#
loop_
_entity_poly.entity_id
_entity_poly.type
_entity_poly.pdbx_seq_one_letter_code
_entity_poly.pdbx_strand_id
1 'polypeptide(L)'
;MADEKQKNKRSCHPLHKWLSAICAILLLVLLIAVFGVRYLSFVSQTIYQESTLHLEEVLHKSNNMLTEMVRKNVTYLHLYNGFLESTSDEAEIQAYIEAAQQNTGFVDFYFLTYDGNYMTVTGETGYLGLQTNLDEKLAEGKDVVVNAALPGKPQMLAFICPETQGSYRGFAYDAVAIAYYNDAVLRLLDGSAFQGNASSYVIYPDGRVIIDNSVNRKQTIYNFIAMLRDYSDLSEEQITELSNAFVQNSSGNLRVKLGDTSYYLIYEGTKVQNWTMVGLVP
;
A
#
# COMPACT_ATOMS: atom_id res chain seq x y z
N MET A 1 -65.86 -80.05 -27.41
CA MET A 1 -64.61 -79.95 -26.67
C MET A 1 -63.84 -78.73 -27.21
N ALA A 2 -63.98 -77.66 -26.55
CA ALA A 2 -63.26 -76.37 -26.89
C ALA A 2 -62.47 -76.03 -25.68
N ASP A 3 -61.16 -75.93 -25.84
CA ASP A 3 -60.19 -75.69 -24.80
C ASP A 3 -59.89 -74.20 -24.76
N GLU A 4 -60.20 -73.62 -23.63
CA GLU A 4 -60.13 -72.19 -23.34
C GLU A 4 -58.72 -71.88 -22.87
N LYS A 5 -57.87 -71.28 -23.75
CA LYS A 5 -56.58 -70.77 -23.38
C LYS A 5 -56.73 -69.42 -22.79
N GLN A 6 -56.75 -69.31 -21.44
CA GLN A 6 -56.70 -68.13 -20.66
C GLN A 6 -55.31 -67.45 -20.77
N LYS A 7 -55.27 -66.31 -21.46
CA LYS A 7 -54.08 -65.47 -21.57
C LYS A 7 -53.92 -64.62 -20.30
N ASN A 8 -53.03 -65.06 -19.41
CA ASN A 8 -52.66 -64.38 -18.19
C ASN A 8 -51.87 -63.09 -18.54
N LYS A 9 -52.57 -61.96 -18.70
CA LYS A 9 -51.92 -60.61 -18.78
C LYS A 9 -51.42 -60.30 -17.38
N ARG A 10 -50.10 -60.48 -17.15
CA ARG A 10 -49.42 -59.90 -15.99
C ARG A 10 -49.58 -58.35 -16.04
N SER A 11 -50.43 -57.85 -15.19
CA SER A 11 -50.54 -56.37 -14.91
C SER A 11 -49.23 -55.98 -14.26
N CYS A 12 -48.34 -55.30 -15.03
CA CYS A 12 -47.22 -54.58 -14.43
C CYS A 12 -47.76 -53.59 -13.38
N HIS A 13 -47.43 -53.84 -12.11
CA HIS A 13 -47.89 -53.08 -10.97
C HIS A 13 -47.61 -51.57 -11.19
N PRO A 14 -48.59 -50.71 -10.96
CA PRO A 14 -48.45 -49.24 -11.04
C PRO A 14 -47.35 -48.71 -10.13
N LEU A 15 -46.98 -49.48 -9.09
CA LEU A 15 -45.87 -49.14 -8.19
C LEU A 15 -44.51 -48.91 -8.89
N HIS A 16 -44.18 -49.73 -9.91
CA HIS A 16 -42.89 -49.59 -10.62
C HIS A 16 -42.82 -48.30 -11.43
N LYS A 17 -43.91 -47.82 -11.99
CA LYS A 17 -43.98 -46.55 -12.72
C LYS A 17 -43.84 -45.37 -11.80
N TRP A 18 -44.40 -45.42 -10.62
CA TRP A 18 -44.28 -44.41 -9.58
C TRP A 18 -42.82 -44.34 -9.01
N LEU A 19 -42.22 -45.46 -8.78
CA LEU A 19 -40.84 -45.56 -8.30
C LEU A 19 -39.85 -44.96 -9.32
N SER A 20 -40.01 -45.29 -10.61
CA SER A 20 -39.18 -44.75 -11.68
C SER A 20 -39.36 -43.23 -11.86
N ALA A 21 -40.58 -42.71 -11.68
CA ALA A 21 -40.85 -41.28 -11.73
C ALA A 21 -40.20 -40.53 -10.55
N ILE A 22 -40.28 -41.10 -9.35
CA ILE A 22 -39.61 -40.53 -8.15
C ILE A 22 -38.08 -40.54 -8.32
N CYS A 23 -37.50 -41.65 -8.81
CA CYS A 23 -36.05 -41.69 -9.09
C CYS A 23 -35.64 -40.69 -10.14
N ALA A 24 -36.42 -40.47 -11.21
CA ALA A 24 -36.14 -39.49 -12.23
C ALA A 24 -36.18 -38.03 -11.68
N ILE A 25 -37.16 -37.74 -10.82
CA ILE A 25 -37.26 -36.42 -10.14
C ILE A 25 -36.08 -36.21 -9.20
N LEU A 26 -35.71 -37.20 -8.41
CA LEU A 26 -34.56 -37.11 -7.50
C LEU A 26 -33.26 -36.91 -8.29
N LEU A 27 -33.09 -37.56 -9.40
CA LEU A 27 -31.92 -37.44 -10.27
C LEU A 27 -31.86 -36.03 -10.93
N LEU A 28 -33.01 -35.51 -11.33
CA LEU A 28 -33.13 -34.13 -11.85
C LEU A 28 -32.78 -33.08 -10.77
N VAL A 29 -33.28 -33.25 -9.55
CA VAL A 29 -32.98 -32.35 -8.43
C VAL A 29 -31.47 -32.41 -8.09
N LEU A 30 -30.90 -33.61 -8.08
CA LEU A 30 -29.46 -33.78 -7.85
C LEU A 30 -28.61 -33.08 -8.94
N LEU A 31 -28.99 -33.23 -10.21
CA LEU A 31 -28.34 -32.52 -11.30
C LEU A 31 -28.42 -31.00 -11.15
N ILE A 32 -29.61 -30.46 -10.85
CA ILE A 32 -29.80 -29.02 -10.64
C ILE A 32 -28.93 -28.54 -9.46
N ALA A 33 -28.86 -29.31 -8.37
CA ALA A 33 -28.03 -28.99 -7.22
C ALA A 33 -26.54 -28.98 -7.58
N VAL A 34 -26.06 -29.98 -8.29
CA VAL A 34 -24.64 -30.06 -8.76
C VAL A 34 -24.30 -28.90 -9.70
N PHE A 35 -25.17 -28.63 -10.69
CA PHE A 35 -24.98 -27.50 -11.60
C PHE A 35 -25.04 -26.18 -10.87
N GLY A 36 -25.97 -26.01 -9.91
CA GLY A 36 -26.06 -24.80 -9.08
C GLY A 36 -24.80 -24.55 -8.27
N VAL A 37 -24.28 -25.57 -7.60
CA VAL A 37 -23.01 -25.45 -6.84
C VAL A 37 -21.83 -25.13 -7.74
N ARG A 38 -21.72 -25.80 -8.90
CA ARG A 38 -20.67 -25.52 -9.89
C ARG A 38 -20.77 -24.13 -10.45
N TYR A 39 -21.96 -23.68 -10.78
CA TYR A 39 -22.21 -22.32 -11.28
C TYR A 39 -21.85 -21.26 -10.24
N LEU A 40 -22.29 -21.42 -8.99
CA LEU A 40 -21.94 -20.50 -7.89
C LEU A 40 -20.44 -20.45 -7.64
N SER A 41 -19.77 -21.61 -7.67
CA SER A 41 -18.31 -21.68 -7.56
C SER A 41 -17.60 -20.95 -8.70
N PHE A 42 -18.06 -21.16 -9.95
CA PHE A 42 -17.52 -20.47 -11.13
C PHE A 42 -17.72 -18.96 -11.05
N VAL A 43 -18.93 -18.49 -10.72
CA VAL A 43 -19.24 -17.06 -10.57
C VAL A 43 -18.41 -16.44 -9.45
N SER A 44 -18.32 -17.11 -8.29
CA SER A 44 -17.48 -16.65 -7.19
C SER A 44 -16.01 -16.54 -7.57
N GLN A 45 -15.49 -17.51 -8.32
CA GLN A 45 -14.10 -17.49 -8.79
C GLN A 45 -13.86 -16.38 -9.83
N THR A 46 -14.80 -16.16 -10.74
CA THR A 46 -14.71 -15.07 -11.74
C THR A 46 -14.74 -13.71 -11.08
N ILE A 47 -15.69 -13.46 -10.16
CA ILE A 47 -15.76 -12.22 -9.39
C ILE A 47 -14.47 -12.01 -8.60
N TYR A 48 -13.94 -13.07 -7.99
CA TYR A 48 -12.68 -13.03 -7.28
C TYR A 48 -11.53 -12.58 -8.18
N GLN A 49 -11.36 -13.21 -9.34
CA GLN A 49 -10.29 -12.87 -10.29
C GLN A 49 -10.40 -11.44 -10.81
N GLU A 50 -11.60 -11.02 -11.23
CA GLU A 50 -11.83 -9.65 -11.69
C GLU A 50 -11.56 -8.60 -10.59
N SER A 51 -12.01 -8.89 -9.36
CA SER A 51 -11.76 -8.00 -8.22
C SER A 51 -10.27 -7.90 -7.92
N THR A 52 -9.55 -9.02 -7.91
CA THR A 52 -8.10 -9.02 -7.65
C THR A 52 -7.33 -8.27 -8.72
N LEU A 53 -7.64 -8.49 -10.00
CA LEU A 53 -7.02 -7.75 -11.10
C LEU A 53 -7.28 -6.24 -11.02
N HIS A 54 -8.50 -5.85 -10.69
CA HIS A 54 -8.83 -4.44 -10.50
C HIS A 54 -8.06 -3.82 -9.33
N LEU A 55 -7.92 -4.55 -8.23
CA LEU A 55 -7.18 -4.10 -7.06
C LEU A 55 -5.67 -3.98 -7.35
N GLU A 56 -5.10 -4.93 -8.09
CA GLU A 56 -3.71 -4.86 -8.56
C GLU A 56 -3.49 -3.64 -9.46
N GLU A 57 -4.40 -3.38 -10.40
CA GLU A 57 -4.35 -2.21 -11.29
C GLU A 57 -4.39 -0.89 -10.50
N VAL A 58 -5.26 -0.81 -9.50
CA VAL A 58 -5.38 0.35 -8.62
C VAL A 58 -4.10 0.55 -7.79
N LEU A 59 -3.56 -0.52 -7.20
CA LEU A 59 -2.32 -0.46 -6.44
C LEU A 59 -1.15 -0.02 -7.34
N HIS A 60 -1.06 -0.59 -8.54
CA HIS A 60 -0.07 -0.22 -9.54
C HIS A 60 -0.16 1.27 -9.94
N LYS A 61 -1.37 1.78 -10.15
CA LYS A 61 -1.58 3.21 -10.44
C LYS A 61 -1.12 4.09 -9.28
N SER A 62 -1.48 3.73 -8.05
CA SER A 62 -1.05 4.45 -6.85
C SER A 62 0.47 4.40 -6.67
N ASN A 63 1.11 3.26 -6.94
CA ASN A 63 2.55 3.10 -6.93
C ASN A 63 3.25 4.01 -7.96
N ASN A 64 2.71 4.09 -9.19
CA ASN A 64 3.23 5.00 -10.20
C ASN A 64 3.07 6.47 -9.77
N MET A 65 1.95 6.85 -9.17
CA MET A 65 1.73 8.21 -8.65
C MET A 65 2.72 8.55 -7.53
N LEU A 66 2.97 7.62 -6.59
CA LEU A 66 3.98 7.78 -5.55
C LEU A 66 5.37 7.97 -6.15
N THR A 67 5.74 7.13 -7.10
CA THR A 67 7.04 7.19 -7.78
C THR A 67 7.24 8.54 -8.49
N GLU A 68 6.23 9.01 -9.22
CA GLU A 68 6.28 10.31 -9.91
C GLU A 68 6.34 11.49 -8.93
N MET A 69 5.60 11.42 -7.83
CA MET A 69 5.67 12.44 -6.77
C MET A 69 7.06 12.52 -6.17
N VAL A 70 7.66 11.37 -5.84
CA VAL A 70 9.02 11.33 -5.27
C VAL A 70 10.03 11.89 -6.28
N ARG A 71 9.99 11.43 -7.52
CA ARG A 71 10.89 11.91 -8.59
C ARG A 71 10.78 13.43 -8.79
N LYS A 72 9.56 13.96 -8.81
CA LYS A 72 9.29 15.38 -8.96
C LYS A 72 9.88 16.20 -7.81
N ASN A 73 9.67 15.76 -6.57
CA ASN A 73 10.14 16.48 -5.39
C ASN A 73 11.66 16.42 -5.23
N VAL A 74 12.28 15.28 -5.56
CA VAL A 74 13.75 15.17 -5.65
C VAL A 74 14.29 16.12 -6.71
N THR A 75 13.67 16.18 -7.89
CA THR A 75 14.08 17.12 -8.95
C THR A 75 13.99 18.58 -8.48
N TYR A 76 12.93 18.95 -7.80
CA TYR A 76 12.81 20.30 -7.24
C TYR A 76 13.88 20.59 -6.18
N LEU A 77 14.17 19.62 -5.33
CA LEU A 77 15.20 19.76 -4.31
C LEU A 77 16.58 20.01 -4.92
N HIS A 78 16.93 19.28 -6.00
CA HIS A 78 18.17 19.53 -6.76
C HIS A 78 18.18 20.91 -7.41
N LEU A 79 17.06 21.42 -7.92
CA LEU A 79 16.97 22.77 -8.46
C LEU A 79 17.20 23.82 -7.36
N TYR A 80 16.66 23.62 -6.16
CA TYR A 80 16.87 24.51 -5.02
C TYR A 80 18.34 24.45 -4.57
N ASN A 81 18.92 23.27 -4.51
CA ASN A 81 20.33 23.09 -4.19
C ASN A 81 21.24 23.82 -5.19
N GLY A 82 21.03 23.65 -6.48
CA GLY A 82 21.79 24.38 -7.51
C GLY A 82 21.63 25.90 -7.42
N PHE A 83 20.46 26.41 -6.95
CA PHE A 83 20.30 27.82 -6.68
C PHE A 83 21.14 28.26 -5.47
N LEU A 84 21.15 27.50 -4.37
CA LEU A 84 21.96 27.78 -3.19
C LEU A 84 23.47 27.83 -3.49
N GLU A 85 23.94 26.99 -4.42
CA GLU A 85 25.35 27.03 -4.89
C GLU A 85 25.67 28.30 -5.70
N SER A 86 24.65 28.94 -6.31
CA SER A 86 24.83 30.08 -7.21
C SER A 86 24.84 31.44 -6.50
N THR A 87 24.31 31.54 -5.27
CA THR A 87 24.20 32.78 -4.51
C THR A 87 24.48 32.56 -3.02
N SER A 88 25.09 33.57 -2.39
CA SER A 88 25.26 33.65 -0.92
C SER A 88 24.42 34.75 -0.28
N ASP A 89 23.56 35.42 -1.04
CA ASP A 89 22.66 36.47 -0.52
C ASP A 89 21.48 35.79 0.21
N GLU A 90 21.50 35.92 1.53
CA GLU A 90 20.48 35.30 2.41
C GLU A 90 19.06 35.80 2.11
N ALA A 91 18.89 37.09 1.73
CA ALA A 91 17.59 37.63 1.39
C ALA A 91 17.06 37.09 0.06
N GLU A 92 17.95 36.89 -0.91
CA GLU A 92 17.63 36.29 -2.19
C GLU A 92 17.25 34.79 -2.01
N ILE A 93 18.02 34.07 -1.19
CA ILE A 93 17.74 32.66 -0.84
C ILE A 93 16.36 32.55 -0.19
N GLN A 94 16.08 33.36 0.82
CA GLN A 94 14.81 33.37 1.52
C GLN A 94 13.65 33.64 0.56
N ALA A 95 13.73 34.68 -0.26
CA ALA A 95 12.67 35.04 -1.20
C ALA A 95 12.41 33.93 -2.24
N TYR A 96 13.48 33.31 -2.74
CA TYR A 96 13.37 32.21 -3.71
C TYR A 96 12.68 30.98 -3.10
N ILE A 97 13.08 30.56 -1.90
CA ILE A 97 12.50 29.39 -1.24
C ILE A 97 11.05 29.64 -0.82
N GLU A 98 10.71 30.85 -0.31
CA GLU A 98 9.32 31.21 0.00
C GLU A 98 8.42 31.19 -1.24
N ALA A 99 8.90 31.70 -2.38
CA ALA A 99 8.18 31.61 -3.65
C ALA A 99 8.01 30.15 -4.11
N ALA A 100 9.05 29.33 -3.95
CA ALA A 100 9.01 27.90 -4.26
C ALA A 100 8.00 27.16 -3.36
N GLN A 101 7.95 27.45 -2.08
CA GLN A 101 7.00 26.90 -1.11
C GLN A 101 5.54 27.20 -1.50
N GLN A 102 5.25 28.44 -1.89
CA GLN A 102 3.91 28.83 -2.35
C GLN A 102 3.47 28.06 -3.60
N ASN A 103 4.41 27.78 -4.51
CA ASN A 103 4.12 27.11 -5.78
C ASN A 103 4.03 25.58 -5.68
N THR A 104 4.77 24.98 -4.77
CA THR A 104 4.90 23.50 -4.67
C THR A 104 4.20 22.92 -3.45
N GLY A 105 3.91 23.75 -2.43
CA GLY A 105 3.12 23.38 -1.26
C GLY A 105 3.85 22.51 -0.24
N PHE A 106 5.20 22.48 -0.25
CA PHE A 106 5.94 21.83 0.85
C PHE A 106 5.74 22.64 2.16
N VAL A 107 5.85 21.95 3.29
CA VAL A 107 5.62 22.55 4.61
C VAL A 107 6.71 23.54 4.96
N ASP A 108 7.96 23.14 4.78
CA ASP A 108 9.12 23.95 5.06
C ASP A 108 10.35 23.45 4.29
N PHE A 109 11.37 24.31 4.23
CA PHE A 109 12.70 24.02 3.70
C PHE A 109 13.70 24.01 4.86
N TYR A 110 14.50 22.95 4.94
CA TYR A 110 15.45 22.74 6.01
C TYR A 110 16.88 22.69 5.48
N PHE A 111 17.76 23.49 6.07
CA PHE A 111 19.20 23.26 6.07
C PHE A 111 19.48 22.26 7.18
N LEU A 112 20.04 21.09 6.87
CA LEU A 112 20.05 19.93 7.74
C LEU A 112 21.48 19.42 7.98
N THR A 113 21.82 19.10 9.22
CA THR A 113 23.03 18.36 9.54
C THR A 113 22.74 16.84 9.55
N TYR A 114 23.75 16.00 9.40
CA TYR A 114 23.57 14.55 9.39
C TYR A 114 22.95 13.99 10.68
N ASP A 115 23.19 14.62 11.80
CA ASP A 115 22.60 14.27 13.09
C ASP A 115 21.15 14.76 13.28
N GLY A 116 20.57 15.42 12.28
CA GLY A 116 19.16 15.83 12.27
C GLY A 116 18.88 17.21 12.86
N ASN A 117 19.90 18.01 13.24
CA ASN A 117 19.68 19.41 13.55
C ASN A 117 19.34 20.18 12.27
N TYR A 118 18.47 21.17 12.37
CA TYR A 118 18.06 21.94 11.22
C TYR A 118 18.00 23.44 11.50
N MET A 119 18.06 24.23 10.42
CA MET A 119 17.63 25.61 10.35
C MET A 119 16.70 25.80 9.17
N THR A 120 15.62 26.59 9.35
CA THR A 120 14.73 27.00 8.25
C THR A 120 15.25 28.27 7.58
N VAL A 121 14.68 28.63 6.43
CA VAL A 121 15.02 29.90 5.74
C VAL A 121 14.69 31.13 6.58
N THR A 122 13.75 31.05 7.51
CA THR A 122 13.41 32.13 8.46
C THR A 122 14.34 32.19 9.65
N GLY A 123 15.25 31.21 9.82
CA GLY A 123 16.22 31.12 10.92
C GLY A 123 15.70 30.36 12.15
N GLU A 124 14.55 29.69 12.06
CA GLU A 124 14.10 28.79 13.11
C GLU A 124 14.99 27.56 13.15
N THR A 125 15.45 27.16 14.33
CA THR A 125 16.30 25.98 14.52
C THR A 125 15.62 24.93 15.37
N GLY A 126 15.99 23.68 15.18
CA GLY A 126 15.45 22.56 15.95
C GLY A 126 16.07 21.24 15.58
N TYR A 127 15.37 20.17 15.94
CA TYR A 127 15.74 18.80 15.63
C TYR A 127 14.63 18.11 14.85
N LEU A 128 14.96 17.56 13.68
CA LEU A 128 14.06 16.80 12.85
C LEU A 128 14.20 15.31 13.23
N GLY A 129 13.17 14.77 13.89
CA GLY A 129 13.13 13.35 14.24
C GLY A 129 13.00 12.50 12.98
N LEU A 130 14.08 11.88 12.54
CA LEU A 130 14.13 11.03 11.36
C LEU A 130 14.06 9.56 11.77
N GLN A 131 13.28 8.78 11.03
CA GLN A 131 13.12 7.34 11.31
C GLN A 131 14.29 6.48 10.80
N THR A 132 15.31 7.09 10.23
CA THR A 132 16.49 6.39 9.72
C THR A 132 17.77 7.14 10.07
N ASN A 133 18.86 6.42 10.16
CA ASN A 133 20.18 7.02 10.26
C ASN A 133 20.58 7.60 8.89
N LEU A 134 20.79 8.91 8.84
CA LEU A 134 21.14 9.61 7.60
C LEU A 134 22.61 9.42 7.24
N ASP A 135 23.49 9.26 8.23
CA ASP A 135 24.94 9.25 8.04
C ASP A 135 25.38 8.28 6.95
N GLU A 136 24.87 7.04 7.00
CA GLU A 136 25.25 6.02 6.02
C GLU A 136 24.70 6.30 4.62
N LYS A 137 23.46 6.79 4.53
CA LYS A 137 22.78 6.99 3.24
C LYS A 137 23.25 8.25 2.54
N LEU A 138 23.43 9.34 3.26
CA LEU A 138 23.89 10.62 2.70
C LEU A 138 25.38 10.60 2.38
N ALA A 139 26.19 9.83 3.15
CA ALA A 139 27.60 9.63 2.86
C ALA A 139 27.84 8.96 1.48
N GLU A 140 26.85 8.24 0.94
CA GLU A 140 26.88 7.69 -0.41
C GLU A 140 26.53 8.72 -1.50
N GLY A 141 26.21 9.97 -1.13
CA GLY A 141 25.82 11.03 -2.09
C GLY A 141 24.44 10.77 -2.73
N LYS A 142 23.57 10.02 -2.08
CA LYS A 142 22.26 9.65 -2.62
C LYS A 142 21.15 10.44 -1.95
N ASP A 143 20.15 10.81 -2.73
CA ASP A 143 18.91 11.36 -2.20
C ASP A 143 18.21 10.37 -1.28
N VAL A 144 17.62 10.88 -0.20
CA VAL A 144 16.93 10.08 0.79
C VAL A 144 15.52 10.60 0.98
N VAL A 145 14.55 9.69 1.01
CA VAL A 145 13.17 10.01 1.38
C VAL A 145 12.82 9.24 2.64
N VAL A 146 12.41 9.92 3.67
CA VAL A 146 12.19 9.33 4.99
C VAL A 146 10.99 9.94 5.70
N ASN A 147 10.43 9.17 6.61
CA ASN A 147 9.50 9.72 7.59
C ASN A 147 10.24 10.63 8.57
N ALA A 148 9.68 11.80 8.80
CA ALA A 148 10.19 12.82 9.70
C ALA A 148 9.08 13.27 10.64
N ALA A 149 9.45 13.70 11.84
CA ALA A 149 8.53 14.23 12.83
C ALA A 149 9.13 15.45 13.51
N LEU A 150 8.30 16.48 13.70
CA LEU A 150 8.58 17.58 14.58
C LEU A 150 7.72 17.44 15.84
N PRO A 151 8.22 17.83 17.03
CA PRO A 151 7.43 17.78 18.26
C PRO A 151 6.10 18.52 18.12
N GLY A 152 5.00 17.83 18.40
CA GLY A 152 3.65 18.41 18.36
C GLY A 152 3.08 18.68 16.95
N LYS A 153 3.77 18.29 15.89
CA LYS A 153 3.27 18.38 14.49
C LYS A 153 2.93 17.00 13.92
N PRO A 154 2.05 16.92 12.90
CA PRO A 154 1.79 15.69 12.19
C PRO A 154 3.07 15.12 11.55
N GLN A 155 3.09 13.81 11.31
CA GLN A 155 4.16 13.17 10.57
C GLN A 155 4.29 13.74 9.16
N MET A 156 5.53 13.79 8.68
CA MET A 156 5.90 14.33 7.39
C MET A 156 6.75 13.34 6.62
N LEU A 157 6.68 13.42 5.31
CA LEU A 157 7.63 12.78 4.41
C LEU A 157 8.67 13.83 4.02
N ALA A 158 9.92 13.62 4.41
CA ALA A 158 11.05 14.49 4.09
C ALA A 158 11.85 13.93 2.90
N PHE A 159 12.13 14.79 1.95
CA PHE A 159 13.00 14.56 0.80
C PHE A 159 14.30 15.27 1.12
N ILE A 160 15.41 14.57 1.12
CA ILE A 160 16.72 15.05 1.58
C ILE A 160 17.73 14.84 0.47
N CYS A 161 18.44 15.89 0.09
CA CYS A 161 19.54 15.88 -0.86
C CYS A 161 20.84 16.20 -0.12
N PRO A 162 21.87 15.36 -0.21
CA PRO A 162 23.18 15.68 0.36
C PRO A 162 23.80 16.90 -0.33
N GLU A 163 24.49 17.71 0.44
CA GLU A 163 25.21 18.90 -0.01
C GLU A 163 26.71 18.77 0.28
N THR A 164 27.54 19.42 -0.49
CA THR A 164 28.95 19.59 -0.16
C THR A 164 29.12 20.76 0.79
N GLN A 165 28.89 20.55 2.07
CA GLN A 165 29.13 21.50 3.18
C GLN A 165 28.77 22.96 2.86
N GLY A 166 27.53 23.32 3.11
CA GLY A 166 27.05 24.70 2.98
C GLY A 166 26.97 25.44 4.31
N SER A 167 26.74 26.76 4.25
CA SER A 167 26.44 27.56 5.41
C SER A 167 25.35 28.59 5.08
N TYR A 168 24.34 28.69 5.95
CA TYR A 168 23.26 29.67 5.86
C TYR A 168 23.07 30.36 7.21
N ARG A 169 23.16 31.69 7.27
CA ARG A 169 23.07 32.48 8.53
C ARG A 169 24.00 31.96 9.62
N GLY A 170 25.21 31.51 9.25
CA GLY A 170 26.18 30.97 10.21
C GLY A 170 25.86 29.52 10.67
N PHE A 171 24.79 28.90 10.21
CA PHE A 171 24.49 27.48 10.42
C PHE A 171 25.15 26.64 9.33
N ALA A 172 26.12 25.81 9.72
CA ALA A 172 26.72 24.84 8.80
C ALA A 172 25.76 23.66 8.60
N TYR A 173 25.59 23.24 7.35
CA TYR A 173 24.71 22.13 6.99
C TYR A 173 25.39 21.17 6.00
N ASP A 174 24.95 19.91 6.04
CA ASP A 174 25.49 18.82 5.21
C ASP A 174 24.47 18.36 4.17
N ALA A 175 23.21 18.77 4.28
CA ALA A 175 22.13 18.42 3.38
C ALA A 175 21.05 19.50 3.38
N VAL A 176 20.24 19.51 2.33
CA VAL A 176 19.01 20.29 2.27
C VAL A 176 17.80 19.39 2.18
N ALA A 177 16.68 19.83 2.75
CA ALA A 177 15.46 19.01 2.73
C ALA A 177 14.20 19.85 2.52
N ILE A 178 13.20 19.24 1.88
CA ILE A 178 11.83 19.72 1.87
C ILE A 178 10.92 18.65 2.47
N ALA A 179 9.86 19.06 3.14
CA ALA A 179 8.93 18.12 3.75
C ALA A 179 7.47 18.41 3.39
N TYR A 180 6.68 17.34 3.32
CA TYR A 180 5.23 17.40 3.13
C TYR A 180 4.55 16.65 4.28
N TYR A 181 3.43 17.16 4.78
CA TYR A 181 2.61 16.37 5.70
C TYR A 181 2.12 15.08 5.03
N ASN A 182 2.11 13.99 5.77
CA ASN A 182 1.66 12.70 5.25
C ASN A 182 0.24 12.77 4.68
N ASP A 183 -0.64 13.59 5.27
CA ASP A 183 -2.00 13.81 4.74
C ASP A 183 -2.02 14.43 3.33
N ALA A 184 -1.02 15.21 2.95
CA ALA A 184 -0.91 15.72 1.58
C ALA A 184 -0.50 14.62 0.60
N VAL A 185 0.40 13.73 1.04
CA VAL A 185 0.82 12.54 0.27
C VAL A 185 -0.33 11.55 0.15
N LEU A 186 -1.08 11.32 1.25
CA LEU A 186 -2.25 10.43 1.28
C LEU A 186 -3.33 10.83 0.27
N ARG A 187 -3.55 12.14 0.06
CA ARG A 187 -4.51 12.63 -0.94
C ARG A 187 -4.13 12.26 -2.37
N LEU A 188 -2.85 12.04 -2.66
CA LEU A 188 -2.37 11.56 -3.95
C LEU A 188 -2.57 10.06 -4.11
N LEU A 189 -2.51 9.32 -3.01
CA LEU A 189 -2.76 7.88 -2.96
C LEU A 189 -4.25 7.56 -2.76
N ASP A 190 -5.13 8.50 -3.10
CA ASP A 190 -6.55 8.55 -2.76
C ASP A 190 -7.23 7.18 -2.86
N GLY A 191 -7.68 6.69 -1.67
CA GLY A 191 -8.38 5.42 -1.52
C GLY A 191 -9.79 5.38 -2.14
N SER A 192 -10.21 6.41 -2.92
CA SER A 192 -11.45 6.39 -3.69
C SER A 192 -11.49 5.21 -4.66
N ALA A 193 -10.32 4.76 -5.11
CA ALA A 193 -10.14 3.59 -5.95
C ALA A 193 -10.65 2.28 -5.29
N PHE A 194 -10.66 2.21 -3.97
CA PHE A 194 -11.16 1.06 -3.20
C PHE A 194 -12.53 1.33 -2.56
N GLN A 195 -13.30 2.29 -3.08
CA GLN A 195 -14.64 2.66 -2.59
C GLN A 195 -14.69 3.01 -1.09
N GLY A 196 -13.60 3.50 -0.53
CA GLY A 196 -13.52 3.93 0.87
C GLY A 196 -13.47 2.81 1.91
N ASN A 197 -13.42 1.54 1.51
CA ASN A 197 -13.40 0.39 2.42
C ASN A 197 -12.02 -0.29 2.52
N ALA A 198 -11.05 0.09 1.69
CA ALA A 198 -9.73 -0.48 1.71
C ALA A 198 -8.74 0.39 2.49
N SER A 199 -7.78 -0.26 3.10
CA SER A 199 -6.61 0.39 3.70
C SER A 199 -5.42 0.23 2.77
N SER A 200 -4.59 1.25 2.63
CA SER A 200 -3.33 1.17 1.92
C SER A 200 -2.17 1.67 2.78
N TYR A 201 -1.01 1.07 2.58
CA TYR A 201 0.19 1.36 3.33
C TYR A 201 1.38 1.47 2.38
N VAL A 202 2.33 2.33 2.73
CA VAL A 202 3.68 2.29 2.17
C VAL A 202 4.61 1.88 3.30
N ILE A 203 5.42 0.87 3.07
CA ILE A 203 6.26 0.28 4.11
C ILE A 203 7.72 0.16 3.66
N TYR A 204 8.63 0.21 4.62
CA TYR A 204 10.03 -0.17 4.43
C TYR A 204 10.17 -1.70 4.25
N PRO A 205 11.31 -2.20 3.72
CA PRO A 205 11.57 -3.63 3.60
C PRO A 205 11.48 -4.41 4.92
N ASP A 206 11.71 -3.75 6.06
CA ASP A 206 11.59 -4.32 7.41
C ASP A 206 10.15 -4.29 7.97
N GLY A 207 9.18 -3.87 7.18
CA GLY A 207 7.77 -3.79 7.54
C GLY A 207 7.37 -2.53 8.32
N ARG A 208 8.29 -1.62 8.66
CA ARG A 208 7.92 -0.34 9.29
C ARG A 208 7.07 0.49 8.33
N VAL A 209 6.00 1.09 8.86
CA VAL A 209 5.06 1.88 8.07
C VAL A 209 5.60 3.28 7.87
N ILE A 210 5.64 3.72 6.60
CA ILE A 210 6.00 5.07 6.18
C ILE A 210 4.73 5.92 6.05
N ILE A 211 3.73 5.38 5.35
CA ILE A 211 2.45 6.04 5.09
C ILE A 211 1.34 5.07 5.46
N ASP A 212 0.42 5.52 6.29
CA ASP A 212 -0.77 4.78 6.72
C ASP A 212 -2.02 5.51 6.22
N ASN A 213 -2.68 4.93 5.21
CA ASN A 213 -3.97 5.35 4.67
C ASN A 213 -5.07 4.33 5.07
N SER A 214 -5.11 3.97 6.34
CA SER A 214 -6.15 3.08 6.84
C SER A 214 -7.48 3.80 7.06
N VAL A 215 -8.56 3.15 6.65
CA VAL A 215 -9.93 3.65 6.86
C VAL A 215 -10.28 3.69 8.35
N ASN A 216 -9.75 2.76 9.13
CA ASN A 216 -9.95 2.65 10.57
C ASN A 216 -8.75 3.20 11.34
N ARG A 217 -8.61 4.52 11.44
CA ARG A 217 -7.53 5.20 12.18
C ARG A 217 -7.58 5.03 13.71
N LYS A 218 -8.26 3.99 14.24
CA LYS A 218 -8.33 3.76 15.68
C LYS A 218 -7.02 3.29 16.31
N GLN A 219 -6.13 2.72 15.51
CA GLN A 219 -4.79 2.28 15.92
C GLN A 219 -3.78 2.67 14.86
N THR A 220 -2.70 3.31 15.27
CA THR A 220 -1.56 3.58 14.39
C THR A 220 -0.74 2.29 14.24
N ILE A 221 -0.54 1.84 13.00
CA ILE A 221 0.28 0.68 12.70
C ILE A 221 1.71 1.17 12.47
N TYR A 222 2.62 0.82 13.36
CA TYR A 222 4.04 1.18 13.24
C TYR A 222 4.83 0.18 12.40
N ASN A 223 4.44 -1.11 12.45
CA ASN A 223 5.07 -2.17 11.67
C ASN A 223 3.98 -3.12 11.15
N PHE A 224 3.91 -3.24 9.84
CA PHE A 224 2.90 -4.02 9.15
C PHE A 224 3.08 -5.54 9.35
N ILE A 225 4.33 -6.03 9.35
CA ILE A 225 4.63 -7.45 9.61
C ILE A 225 4.27 -7.84 11.04
N ALA A 226 4.59 -6.99 12.02
CA ALA A 226 4.19 -7.23 13.41
C ALA A 226 2.66 -7.26 13.57
N MET A 227 1.96 -6.34 12.90
CA MET A 227 0.49 -6.31 12.89
C MET A 227 -0.09 -7.61 12.30
N LEU A 228 0.46 -8.13 11.20
CA LEU A 228 0.01 -9.40 10.63
C LEU A 228 0.28 -10.57 11.58
N ARG A 229 1.44 -10.61 12.24
CA ARG A 229 1.79 -11.66 13.21
C ARG A 229 0.84 -11.70 14.40
N ASP A 230 0.44 -10.53 14.90
CA ASP A 230 -0.37 -10.41 16.11
C ASP A 230 -1.88 -10.63 15.85
N TYR A 231 -2.36 -10.29 14.64
CA TYR A 231 -3.81 -10.20 14.39
C TYR A 231 -4.30 -11.03 13.21
N SER A 232 -3.43 -11.70 12.44
CA SER A 232 -3.86 -12.49 11.29
C SER A 232 -3.87 -14.00 11.57
N ASP A 233 -4.48 -14.75 10.65
CA ASP A 233 -4.47 -16.22 10.61
C ASP A 233 -3.28 -16.80 9.85
N LEU A 234 -2.32 -15.97 9.44
CA LEU A 234 -1.13 -16.40 8.72
C LEU A 234 -0.19 -17.22 9.62
N SER A 235 0.38 -18.29 9.08
CA SER A 235 1.45 -19.03 9.75
C SER A 235 2.77 -18.24 9.74
N GLU A 236 3.68 -18.56 10.67
CA GLU A 236 5.02 -17.93 10.70
C GLU A 236 5.80 -18.15 9.40
N GLU A 237 5.56 -19.26 8.68
CA GLU A 237 6.15 -19.50 7.36
C GLU A 237 5.63 -18.50 6.34
N GLN A 238 4.31 -18.29 6.28
CA GLN A 238 3.69 -17.31 5.37
C GLN A 238 4.12 -15.87 5.69
N ILE A 239 4.25 -15.52 6.97
CA ILE A 239 4.76 -14.21 7.41
C ILE A 239 6.23 -14.04 6.98
N THR A 240 7.03 -15.08 7.10
CA THR A 240 8.43 -15.08 6.66
C THR A 240 8.55 -14.94 5.14
N GLU A 241 7.73 -15.66 4.38
CA GLU A 241 7.67 -15.52 2.92
C GLU A 241 7.28 -14.11 2.50
N LEU A 242 6.27 -13.53 3.14
CA LEU A 242 5.82 -12.17 2.88
C LEU A 242 6.91 -11.13 3.24
N SER A 243 7.58 -11.31 4.37
CA SER A 243 8.71 -10.46 4.77
C SER A 243 9.85 -10.52 3.75
N ASN A 244 10.19 -11.72 3.28
CA ASN A 244 11.19 -11.90 2.21
C ASN A 244 10.75 -11.24 0.91
N ALA A 245 9.46 -11.31 0.56
CA ALA A 245 8.91 -10.63 -0.60
C ALA A 245 9.08 -9.11 -0.53
N PHE A 246 8.88 -8.51 0.65
CA PHE A 246 9.12 -7.07 0.87
C PHE A 246 10.61 -6.71 0.76
N VAL A 247 11.50 -7.51 1.34
CA VAL A 247 12.96 -7.31 1.20
C VAL A 247 13.41 -7.42 -0.26
N GLN A 248 12.82 -8.34 -1.03
CA GLN A 248 13.12 -8.53 -2.45
C GLN A 248 12.42 -7.53 -3.37
N ASN A 249 11.62 -6.62 -2.80
CA ASN A 249 10.81 -5.63 -3.54
C ASN A 249 9.92 -6.29 -4.62
N SER A 250 9.34 -7.43 -4.30
CA SER A 250 8.50 -8.20 -5.20
C SER A 250 7.02 -7.80 -5.09
N SER A 251 6.18 -8.33 -5.99
CA SER A 251 4.75 -8.09 -6.03
C SER A 251 3.99 -9.39 -5.87
N GLY A 252 2.79 -9.35 -5.29
CA GLY A 252 1.95 -10.51 -5.12
C GLY A 252 0.65 -10.21 -4.37
N ASN A 253 -0.11 -11.26 -4.15
CA ASN A 253 -1.35 -11.18 -3.39
C ASN A 253 -1.57 -12.45 -2.56
N LEU A 254 -2.31 -12.32 -1.47
CA LEU A 254 -2.77 -13.45 -0.67
C LEU A 254 -4.06 -13.09 0.07
N ARG A 255 -4.79 -14.13 0.49
CA ARG A 255 -5.89 -13.95 1.43
C ARG A 255 -5.36 -13.97 2.85
N VAL A 256 -5.88 -13.07 3.68
CA VAL A 256 -5.56 -12.97 5.09
C VAL A 256 -6.83 -12.70 5.88
N LYS A 257 -6.97 -13.31 7.03
CA LYS A 257 -8.05 -13.01 7.96
C LYS A 257 -7.48 -12.20 9.11
N LEU A 258 -8.01 -10.99 9.32
CA LEU A 258 -7.65 -10.13 10.44
C LEU A 258 -8.85 -10.10 11.42
N GLY A 259 -8.69 -10.73 12.57
CA GLY A 259 -9.80 -10.98 13.49
C GLY A 259 -10.89 -11.83 12.81
N ASP A 260 -12.12 -11.30 12.70
CA ASP A 260 -13.23 -12.00 12.05
C ASP A 260 -13.45 -11.65 10.58
N THR A 261 -12.67 -10.71 10.04
CA THR A 261 -12.83 -10.21 8.68
C THR A 261 -11.77 -10.78 7.74
N SER A 262 -12.19 -11.28 6.59
CA SER A 262 -11.28 -11.73 5.53
C SER A 262 -10.93 -10.56 4.61
N TYR A 263 -9.65 -10.44 4.29
CA TYR A 263 -9.10 -9.40 3.43
C TYR A 263 -8.32 -10.02 2.27
N TYR A 264 -8.27 -9.28 1.18
CA TYR A 264 -7.26 -9.45 0.15
C TYR A 264 -6.08 -8.52 0.49
N LEU A 265 -4.92 -9.11 0.73
CA LEU A 265 -3.66 -8.42 0.86
C LEU A 265 -2.98 -8.46 -0.50
N ILE A 266 -2.76 -7.29 -1.09
CA ILE A 266 -2.04 -7.12 -2.34
C ILE A 266 -0.83 -6.25 -2.05
N TYR A 267 0.31 -6.59 -2.60
CA TYR A 267 1.53 -5.80 -2.41
C TYR A 267 2.29 -5.68 -3.71
N GLU A 268 2.95 -4.54 -3.88
CA GLU A 268 3.77 -4.21 -5.03
C GLU A 268 5.02 -3.45 -4.59
N GLY A 269 6.18 -3.95 -5.01
CA GLY A 269 7.44 -3.27 -4.82
C GLY A 269 7.48 -1.93 -5.56
N THR A 270 7.93 -0.86 -4.91
CA THR A 270 8.05 0.45 -5.53
C THR A 270 9.45 0.66 -6.11
N LYS A 271 9.60 1.64 -7.02
CA LYS A 271 10.91 2.09 -7.50
C LYS A 271 11.59 3.08 -6.55
N VAL A 272 10.95 3.38 -5.42
CA VAL A 272 11.43 4.32 -4.42
C VAL A 272 12.06 3.57 -3.27
N GLN A 273 13.37 3.60 -3.15
CA GLN A 273 14.15 3.09 -2.00
C GLN A 273 13.75 1.68 -1.52
N ASN A 274 13.35 0.80 -2.44
CA ASN A 274 12.86 -0.56 -2.13
C ASN A 274 11.65 -0.58 -1.18
N TRP A 275 10.81 0.46 -1.19
CA TRP A 275 9.55 0.44 -0.44
C TRP A 275 8.57 -0.53 -1.08
N THR A 276 7.63 -0.99 -0.29
CA THR A 276 6.51 -1.78 -0.78
C THR A 276 5.20 -1.04 -0.52
N MET A 277 4.36 -0.95 -1.54
CA MET A 277 2.98 -0.51 -1.37
C MET A 277 2.10 -1.72 -1.09
N VAL A 278 1.25 -1.63 -0.06
CA VAL A 278 0.36 -2.70 0.38
C VAL A 278 -1.07 -2.19 0.41
N GLY A 279 -1.98 -2.99 -0.15
CA GLY A 279 -3.43 -2.79 -0.08
C GLY A 279 -4.10 -3.91 0.73
N LEU A 280 -4.99 -3.54 1.64
CA LEU A 280 -5.89 -4.45 2.36
C LEU A 280 -7.33 -4.13 1.99
N VAL A 281 -8.01 -5.07 1.35
CA VAL A 281 -9.38 -4.91 0.86
C VAL A 281 -10.26 -6.00 1.47
N PRO A 282 -11.36 -5.65 2.18
CA PRO A 282 -12.26 -6.62 2.81
C PRO A 282 -13.10 -7.40 1.79
#